data_b6ca93a106ecbc5ec4b3a757cf2a267d
#
_entry.id   b6ca93a106ecbc5ec4b3a757cf2a267d
#
_cell.length_a   1.000
_cell.length_b   1.000
_cell.length_c   1.000
_cell.angle_alpha   90.00
_cell.angle_beta   90.00
_cell.angle_gamma   90.00
#
_symmetry.space_group_name_H-M   'P 1'
#
loop_
_entity.id
_entity.type
_entity.pdbx_description
1 polymer ?
#
loop_
_entity_poly.entity_id
_entity_poly.type
_entity_poly.pdbx_seq_one_letter_code
_entity_poly.pdbx_strand_id
1 'polypeptide(L)'
;MSQLTINNVTVRFGGHTALNNVSMAVESGKITGLIGPNGAGKTTLFNVISGLQRADEGEVTLNGKTITNKAPYKRARYGLGRTFQRLELFPSLTVEENIRVSGEIRNQWASKERNTHTDKSIDEKIKEILTLTGLTDSADYHVAEIPTGKARLVELARSLMQDPKLILLDEPASGQNDLETAEFGQILQKLTKEGITIFLVEHDMSLVMSVCDHVHVLDFGSIIADGSTDEIQSNKRVIDAYLGSEQ
;
A
#
# COMPACT_ATOMS: atom_id res chain seq x y z
N MET A 1 18.00 -3.82 3.27
CA MET A 1 17.94 -4.18 1.84
C MET A 1 16.64 -3.62 1.27
N SER A 2 16.65 -3.12 0.03
CA SER A 2 15.46 -2.54 -0.58
C SER A 2 14.50 -3.64 -1.04
N GLN A 3 13.24 -3.54 -0.62
CA GLN A 3 12.13 -4.40 -1.05
C GLN A 3 11.61 -4.00 -2.44
N LEU A 4 11.51 -2.69 -2.67
CA LEU A 4 11.13 -2.08 -3.94
C LEU A 4 12.17 -1.05 -4.34
N THR A 5 12.55 -1.02 -5.61
CA THR A 5 13.42 0.02 -6.18
C THR A 5 12.77 0.56 -7.46
N ILE A 6 12.73 1.85 -7.58
CA ILE A 6 12.24 2.59 -8.72
C ILE A 6 13.41 3.40 -9.26
N ASN A 7 13.74 3.21 -10.53
CA ASN A 7 14.88 3.86 -11.17
C ASN A 7 14.42 4.64 -12.41
N ASN A 8 14.55 5.96 -12.35
CA ASN A 8 14.35 6.88 -13.47
C ASN A 8 12.99 6.71 -14.19
N VAL A 9 11.92 6.43 -13.42
CA VAL A 9 10.60 6.19 -13.98
C VAL A 9 10.00 7.49 -14.50
N THR A 10 9.59 7.48 -15.77
CA THR A 10 8.91 8.59 -16.44
C THR A 10 7.58 8.09 -17.01
N VAL A 11 6.53 8.90 -16.85
CA VAL A 11 5.19 8.66 -17.41
C VAL A 11 4.65 9.91 -18.04
N ARG A 12 4.20 9.79 -19.29
CA ARG A 12 3.63 10.89 -20.08
C ARG A 12 2.20 10.56 -20.51
N PHE A 13 1.31 11.51 -20.41
CA PHE A 13 -0.04 11.44 -20.94
C PHE A 13 -0.22 12.56 -21.97
N GLY A 14 -0.10 12.22 -23.25
CA GLY A 14 -0.06 13.24 -24.32
C GLY A 14 1.08 14.24 -24.10
N GLY A 15 0.75 15.52 -23.97
CA GLY A 15 1.75 16.59 -23.71
C GLY A 15 2.12 16.80 -22.24
N HIS A 16 1.48 16.08 -21.30
CA HIS A 16 1.71 16.25 -19.86
C HIS A 16 2.61 15.13 -19.32
N THR A 17 3.67 15.51 -18.60
CA THR A 17 4.55 14.57 -17.89
C THR A 17 4.06 14.41 -16.45
N ALA A 18 3.46 13.27 -16.13
CA ALA A 18 2.91 12.98 -14.81
C ALA A 18 3.96 12.45 -13.82
N LEU A 19 5.00 11.78 -14.32
CA LEU A 19 6.20 11.40 -13.56
C LEU A 19 7.42 11.73 -14.40
N ASN A 20 8.40 12.36 -13.79
CA ASN A 20 9.60 12.84 -14.46
C ASN A 20 10.85 12.33 -13.74
N ASN A 21 11.45 11.27 -14.28
CA ASN A 21 12.71 10.68 -13.79
C ASN A 21 12.68 10.33 -12.30
N VAL A 22 11.57 9.74 -11.83
CA VAL A 22 11.38 9.36 -10.42
C VAL A 22 12.29 8.21 -10.06
N SER A 23 13.13 8.40 -9.03
CA SER A 23 13.98 7.37 -8.44
C SER A 23 13.80 7.36 -6.94
N MET A 24 13.51 6.17 -6.36
CA MET A 24 13.31 5.97 -4.92
C MET A 24 13.43 4.51 -4.54
N ALA A 25 13.55 4.24 -3.25
CA ALA A 25 13.58 2.89 -2.70
C ALA A 25 12.67 2.75 -1.47
N VAL A 26 12.08 1.57 -1.30
CA VAL A 26 11.33 1.16 -0.12
C VAL A 26 12.12 0.07 0.59
N GLU A 27 12.50 0.30 1.85
CA GLU A 27 13.27 -0.65 2.63
C GLU A 27 12.40 -1.81 3.15
N SER A 28 12.99 -3.01 3.18
CA SER A 28 12.32 -4.22 3.67
C SER A 28 11.98 -4.12 5.16
N GLY A 29 10.75 -4.49 5.53
CA GLY A 29 10.27 -4.52 6.92
C GLY A 29 10.05 -3.14 7.54
N LYS A 30 9.96 -2.09 6.72
CA LYS A 30 9.71 -0.71 7.15
C LYS A 30 8.44 -0.15 6.53
N ILE A 31 7.98 0.97 7.10
CA ILE A 31 6.91 1.80 6.54
C ILE A 31 7.57 2.98 5.83
N THR A 32 7.40 3.05 4.51
CA THR A 32 7.82 4.20 3.71
C THR A 32 6.60 4.99 3.29
N GLY A 33 6.59 6.29 3.56
CA GLY A 33 5.54 7.22 3.13
C GLY A 33 5.85 7.86 1.77
N LEU A 34 4.81 8.13 1.00
CA LEU A 34 4.85 9.00 -0.18
C LEU A 34 3.80 10.09 -0.02
N ILE A 35 4.26 11.30 0.17
CA ILE A 35 3.41 12.48 0.34
C ILE A 35 3.60 13.46 -0.81
N GLY A 36 2.75 14.48 -0.86
CA GLY A 36 2.82 15.55 -1.86
C GLY A 36 1.46 16.12 -2.18
N PRO A 37 1.39 17.30 -2.82
CA PRO A 37 0.14 17.95 -3.18
C PRO A 37 -0.76 17.10 -4.09
N ASN A 38 -2.02 17.50 -4.25
CA ASN A 38 -2.91 16.91 -5.24
C ASN A 38 -2.36 17.15 -6.65
N GLY A 39 -2.38 16.11 -7.48
CA GLY A 39 -1.81 16.20 -8.82
C GLY A 39 -0.29 15.97 -8.89
N ALA A 40 0.41 15.76 -7.76
CA ALA A 40 1.87 15.54 -7.74
C ALA A 40 2.32 14.27 -8.48
N GLY A 41 1.42 13.30 -8.77
CA GLY A 41 1.75 12.06 -9.47
C GLY A 41 1.72 10.81 -8.59
N LYS A 42 1.33 10.89 -7.30
CA LYS A 42 1.33 9.77 -6.34
C LYS A 42 0.56 8.55 -6.86
N THR A 43 -0.68 8.72 -7.27
CA THR A 43 -1.52 7.64 -7.83
C THR A 43 -0.94 7.08 -9.11
N THR A 44 -0.33 7.91 -9.96
CA THR A 44 0.36 7.45 -11.19
C THR A 44 1.53 6.54 -10.83
N LEU A 45 2.33 6.90 -9.82
CA LEU A 45 3.45 6.08 -9.36
C LEU A 45 2.97 4.74 -8.79
N PHE A 46 1.92 4.73 -7.97
CA PHE A 46 1.29 3.50 -7.46
C PHE A 46 0.74 2.62 -8.59
N ASN A 47 0.15 3.23 -9.61
CA ASN A 47 -0.32 2.50 -10.79
C ASN A 47 0.85 1.90 -11.60
N VAL A 48 1.98 2.60 -11.70
CA VAL A 48 3.20 2.04 -12.32
C VAL A 48 3.72 0.86 -11.53
N ILE A 49 3.82 0.96 -10.20
CA ILE A 49 4.32 -0.11 -9.33
C ILE A 49 3.40 -1.33 -9.38
N SER A 50 2.08 -1.14 -9.38
CA SER A 50 1.10 -2.24 -9.45
C SER A 50 0.90 -2.81 -10.85
N GLY A 51 1.39 -2.13 -11.91
CA GLY A 51 1.30 -2.56 -13.30
C GLY A 51 -0.01 -2.18 -13.98
N LEU A 52 -0.81 -1.29 -13.37
CA LEU A 52 -2.02 -0.73 -13.97
C LEU A 52 -1.70 0.38 -14.96
N GLN A 53 -0.55 1.04 -14.80
CA GLN A 53 0.01 2.02 -15.73
C GLN A 53 1.39 1.54 -16.20
N ARG A 54 1.66 1.66 -17.49
CA ARG A 54 2.98 1.41 -18.05
C ARG A 54 3.84 2.67 -17.91
N ALA A 55 5.10 2.49 -17.50
CA ALA A 55 6.09 3.55 -17.58
C ALA A 55 6.60 3.69 -19.02
N ASP A 56 6.87 4.91 -19.47
CA ASP A 56 7.50 5.19 -20.76
C ASP A 56 9.00 4.93 -20.68
N GLU A 57 9.62 5.25 -19.55
CA GLU A 57 11.05 5.07 -19.28
C GLU A 57 11.25 4.58 -17.84
N GLY A 58 12.42 4.00 -17.59
CA GLY A 58 12.85 3.56 -16.27
C GLY A 58 12.51 2.12 -15.93
N GLU A 59 12.81 1.75 -14.70
CA GLU A 59 12.69 0.38 -14.23
C GLU A 59 12.09 0.31 -12.81
N VAL A 60 11.26 -0.71 -12.59
CA VAL A 60 10.73 -1.07 -11.26
C VAL A 60 11.19 -2.48 -10.92
N THR A 61 11.83 -2.62 -9.76
CA THR A 61 12.35 -3.90 -9.24
C THR A 61 11.70 -4.21 -7.89
N LEU A 62 11.18 -5.42 -7.73
CA LEU A 62 10.59 -5.94 -6.49
C LEU A 62 11.38 -7.18 -6.05
N ASN A 63 11.91 -7.19 -4.82
CA ASN A 63 12.74 -8.30 -4.31
C ASN A 63 13.88 -8.68 -5.27
N GLY A 64 14.56 -7.71 -5.85
CA GLY A 64 15.64 -7.94 -6.82
C GLY A 64 15.19 -8.46 -8.19
N LYS A 65 13.87 -8.54 -8.45
CA LYS A 65 13.33 -8.98 -9.74
C LYS A 65 12.71 -7.79 -10.47
N THR A 66 13.11 -7.55 -11.70
CA THR A 66 12.48 -6.54 -12.57
C THR A 66 11.03 -6.89 -12.86
N ILE A 67 10.12 -5.97 -12.51
CA ILE A 67 8.67 -6.12 -12.70
C ILE A 67 8.07 -5.10 -13.68
N THR A 68 8.86 -4.21 -14.26
CA THR A 68 8.42 -3.08 -15.11
C THR A 68 7.38 -3.50 -16.15
N ASN A 69 7.63 -4.59 -16.87
CA ASN A 69 6.75 -5.09 -17.94
C ASN A 69 5.88 -6.29 -17.50
N LYS A 70 5.75 -6.54 -16.19
CA LYS A 70 4.93 -7.65 -15.68
C LYS A 70 3.49 -7.18 -15.46
N ALA A 71 2.54 -8.00 -15.90
CA ALA A 71 1.11 -7.77 -15.63
C ALA A 71 0.81 -7.76 -14.12
N PRO A 72 -0.25 -7.05 -13.66
CA PRO A 72 -0.59 -6.92 -12.23
C PRO A 72 -0.67 -8.26 -11.49
N TYR A 73 -1.32 -9.27 -12.06
CA TYR A 73 -1.44 -10.60 -11.44
C TYR A 73 -0.08 -11.30 -11.22
N LYS A 74 0.93 -11.05 -12.09
CA LYS A 74 2.29 -11.57 -11.90
C LYS A 74 3.00 -10.85 -10.76
N ARG A 75 2.77 -9.54 -10.60
CA ARG A 75 3.33 -8.75 -9.50
C ARG A 75 2.74 -9.20 -8.16
N ALA A 76 1.44 -9.46 -8.10
CA ALA A 76 0.79 -10.05 -6.94
C ALA A 76 1.43 -11.39 -6.54
N ARG A 77 1.71 -12.28 -7.51
CA ARG A 77 2.43 -13.55 -7.26
C ARG A 77 3.87 -13.37 -6.77
N TYR A 78 4.51 -12.23 -7.04
CA TYR A 78 5.83 -11.88 -6.48
C TYR A 78 5.73 -11.29 -5.07
N GLY A 79 4.53 -11.20 -4.50
CA GLY A 79 4.28 -10.72 -3.15
C GLY A 79 3.97 -9.23 -3.07
N LEU A 80 3.42 -8.63 -4.14
CA LEU A 80 2.90 -7.26 -4.10
C LEU A 80 1.41 -7.29 -3.76
N GLY A 81 1.03 -6.75 -2.60
CA GLY A 81 -0.35 -6.43 -2.24
C GLY A 81 -0.67 -4.97 -2.56
N ARG A 82 -1.94 -4.65 -2.79
CA ARG A 82 -2.42 -3.27 -2.93
C ARG A 82 -3.85 -3.16 -2.41
N THR A 83 -4.12 -2.09 -1.66
CA THR A 83 -5.48 -1.57 -1.43
C THR A 83 -5.77 -0.43 -2.42
N PHE A 84 -7.03 -0.06 -2.55
CA PHE A 84 -7.45 1.01 -3.45
C PHE A 84 -8.13 2.12 -2.64
N GLN A 85 -8.08 3.34 -3.15
CA GLN A 85 -8.74 4.48 -2.54
C GLN A 85 -10.25 4.25 -2.39
N ARG A 86 -10.89 3.62 -3.39
CA ARG A 86 -12.28 3.16 -3.32
C ARG A 86 -12.33 1.76 -2.72
N LEU A 87 -13.23 1.55 -1.74
CA LEU A 87 -13.47 0.24 -1.13
C LEU A 87 -13.93 -0.79 -2.18
N GLU A 88 -13.15 -1.84 -2.36
CA GLU A 88 -13.40 -2.92 -3.31
C GLU A 88 -13.78 -4.21 -2.56
N LEU A 89 -14.90 -4.13 -1.80
CA LEU A 89 -15.42 -5.22 -0.97
C LEU A 89 -16.71 -5.79 -1.56
N PHE A 90 -17.05 -7.01 -1.17
CA PHE A 90 -18.31 -7.66 -1.50
C PHE A 90 -19.34 -7.34 -0.39
N PRO A 91 -20.26 -6.38 -0.61
CA PRO A 91 -21.11 -5.87 0.47
C PRO A 91 -22.13 -6.91 0.99
N SER A 92 -22.49 -7.90 0.18
CA SER A 92 -23.38 -9.00 0.54
C SER A 92 -22.70 -10.15 1.30
N LEU A 93 -21.39 -10.12 1.41
CA LEU A 93 -20.63 -11.12 2.16
C LEU A 93 -20.27 -10.59 3.54
N THR A 94 -20.06 -11.50 4.49
CA THR A 94 -19.53 -11.16 5.81
C THR A 94 -18.07 -10.71 5.73
N VAL A 95 -17.54 -10.17 6.82
CA VAL A 95 -16.11 -9.84 6.95
C VAL A 95 -15.25 -11.07 6.70
N GLU A 96 -15.56 -12.19 7.36
CA GLU A 96 -14.82 -13.45 7.19
C GLU A 96 -14.89 -13.94 5.74
N GLU A 97 -16.07 -13.95 5.12
CA GLU A 97 -16.24 -14.40 3.74
C GLU A 97 -15.46 -13.54 2.75
N ASN A 98 -15.42 -12.20 2.96
CA ASN A 98 -14.60 -11.31 2.16
C ASN A 98 -13.11 -11.68 2.21
N ILE A 99 -12.60 -12.01 3.39
CA ILE A 99 -11.21 -12.44 3.60
C ILE A 99 -10.98 -13.81 2.95
N ARG A 100 -11.92 -14.74 3.13
CA ARG A 100 -11.89 -16.11 2.58
C ARG A 100 -11.76 -16.14 1.07
N VAL A 101 -12.52 -15.32 0.35
CA VAL A 101 -12.43 -15.19 -1.13
C VAL A 101 -10.98 -14.97 -1.57
N SER A 102 -10.23 -14.09 -0.88
CA SER A 102 -8.83 -13.84 -1.20
C SER A 102 -7.93 -15.06 -0.96
N GLY A 103 -8.19 -15.82 0.11
CA GLY A 103 -7.47 -17.05 0.42
C GLY A 103 -7.70 -18.15 -0.61
N GLU A 104 -8.93 -18.34 -1.04
CA GLU A 104 -9.30 -19.34 -2.05
C GLU A 104 -8.66 -19.02 -3.42
N ILE A 105 -8.70 -17.75 -3.84
CA ILE A 105 -8.02 -17.30 -5.06
C ILE A 105 -6.52 -17.60 -4.98
N ARG A 106 -5.89 -17.31 -3.83
CA ARG A 106 -4.47 -17.60 -3.62
C ARG A 106 -4.17 -19.10 -3.74
N ASN A 107 -4.98 -19.96 -3.13
CA ASN A 107 -4.77 -21.41 -3.17
C ASN A 107 -4.85 -21.97 -4.60
N GLN A 108 -5.75 -21.46 -5.44
CA GLN A 108 -5.84 -21.85 -6.86
C GLN A 108 -4.55 -21.51 -7.64
N TRP A 109 -3.81 -20.47 -7.23
CA TRP A 109 -2.55 -20.12 -7.87
C TRP A 109 -1.37 -20.88 -7.29
N ALA A 110 -1.35 -21.08 -5.97
CA ALA A 110 -0.27 -21.76 -5.25
C ALA A 110 -0.14 -23.22 -5.69
N SER A 111 -1.25 -23.90 -5.94
CA SER A 111 -1.26 -25.29 -6.38
C SER A 111 -0.57 -25.52 -7.72
N LYS A 112 -0.40 -24.47 -8.54
CA LYS A 112 0.20 -24.56 -9.88
C LYS A 112 1.68 -24.15 -9.97
N GLU A 113 2.19 -23.37 -9.03
CA GLU A 113 3.51 -22.73 -9.17
C GLU A 113 4.41 -22.79 -7.93
N ARG A 114 3.94 -23.27 -6.77
CA ARG A 114 4.72 -23.29 -5.53
C ARG A 114 4.72 -24.65 -4.86
N ASN A 115 5.92 -25.23 -4.70
CA ASN A 115 6.23 -26.22 -3.65
C ASN A 115 6.30 -25.59 -2.24
N THR A 116 5.64 -24.46 -2.01
CA THR A 116 5.54 -23.85 -0.69
C THR A 116 4.18 -24.17 -0.12
N HIS A 117 4.08 -25.32 0.55
CA HIS A 117 3.04 -25.58 1.53
C HIS A 117 3.21 -24.53 2.64
N THR A 118 2.32 -23.54 2.70
CA THR A 118 2.04 -22.94 4.00
C THR A 118 1.27 -24.02 4.76
N ASP A 119 1.84 -24.52 5.84
CA ASP A 119 1.26 -25.62 6.65
C ASP A 119 -0.10 -25.24 7.30
N LYS A 120 -0.54 -23.98 7.18
CA LYS A 120 -1.78 -23.46 7.76
C LYS A 120 -2.95 -23.57 6.79
N SER A 121 -4.07 -24.08 7.31
CA SER A 121 -5.35 -24.05 6.59
C SER A 121 -5.83 -22.61 6.35
N ILE A 122 -6.73 -22.40 5.36
CA ILE A 122 -7.36 -21.08 5.13
C ILE A 122 -8.03 -20.58 6.42
N ASP A 123 -8.73 -21.45 7.15
CA ASP A 123 -9.46 -21.10 8.37
C ASP A 123 -8.53 -20.63 9.50
N GLU A 124 -7.40 -21.28 9.69
CA GLU A 124 -6.40 -20.86 10.67
C GLU A 124 -5.83 -19.48 10.31
N LYS A 125 -5.52 -19.28 9.04
CA LYS A 125 -4.99 -18.01 8.56
C LYS A 125 -6.00 -16.86 8.66
N ILE A 126 -7.29 -17.12 8.38
CA ILE A 126 -8.37 -16.14 8.57
C ILE A 126 -8.43 -15.71 10.04
N LYS A 127 -8.41 -16.66 10.98
CA LYS A 127 -8.44 -16.36 12.43
C LYS A 127 -7.25 -15.48 12.85
N GLU A 128 -6.06 -15.79 12.37
CA GLU A 128 -4.87 -14.96 12.64
C GLU A 128 -5.02 -13.54 12.10
N ILE A 129 -5.49 -13.40 10.86
CA ILE A 129 -5.67 -12.09 10.23
C ILE A 129 -6.78 -11.29 10.91
N LEU A 130 -7.91 -11.91 11.26
CA LEU A 130 -8.97 -11.27 12.03
C LEU A 130 -8.46 -10.75 13.38
N THR A 131 -7.65 -11.55 14.07
CA THR A 131 -7.03 -11.15 15.35
C THR A 131 -6.03 -10.00 15.15
N LEU A 132 -5.17 -10.07 14.13
CA LEU A 132 -4.15 -9.08 13.83
C LEU A 132 -4.75 -7.72 13.46
N THR A 133 -5.87 -7.75 12.73
CA THR A 133 -6.58 -6.54 12.26
C THR A 133 -7.67 -6.05 13.22
N GLY A 134 -7.91 -6.74 14.35
CA GLY A 134 -8.95 -6.37 15.31
C GLY A 134 -10.39 -6.58 14.79
N LEU A 135 -10.57 -7.47 13.82
CA LEU A 135 -11.87 -7.74 13.18
C LEU A 135 -12.62 -8.95 13.75
N THR A 136 -12.08 -9.62 14.78
CA THR A 136 -12.63 -10.87 15.32
C THR A 136 -14.12 -10.73 15.70
N ASP A 137 -14.49 -9.66 16.42
CA ASP A 137 -15.87 -9.42 16.87
C ASP A 137 -16.82 -9.00 15.74
N SER A 138 -16.28 -8.76 14.56
CA SER A 138 -17.03 -8.32 13.38
C SER A 138 -17.05 -9.38 12.27
N ALA A 139 -16.48 -10.57 12.51
CA ALA A 139 -16.28 -11.60 11.49
C ALA A 139 -17.56 -12.02 10.78
N ASP A 140 -18.66 -12.15 11.53
CA ASP A 140 -19.97 -12.60 11.05
C ASP A 140 -20.87 -11.46 10.53
N TYR A 141 -20.47 -10.17 10.67
CA TYR A 141 -21.26 -9.05 10.16
C TYR A 141 -21.06 -8.88 8.65
N HIS A 142 -22.12 -8.53 7.95
CA HIS A 142 -21.98 -8.12 6.55
C HIS A 142 -21.19 -6.82 6.43
N VAL A 143 -20.36 -6.73 5.39
CA VAL A 143 -19.51 -5.54 5.18
C VAL A 143 -20.34 -4.26 5.01
N ALA A 144 -21.56 -4.37 4.48
CA ALA A 144 -22.48 -3.25 4.37
C ALA A 144 -22.97 -2.68 5.74
N GLU A 145 -22.80 -3.43 6.83
CA GLU A 145 -23.28 -3.10 8.18
C GLU A 145 -22.20 -2.54 9.10
N ILE A 146 -20.91 -2.63 8.69
CA ILE A 146 -19.79 -2.17 9.50
C ILE A 146 -19.37 -0.73 9.14
N PRO A 147 -18.81 0.04 10.11
CA PRO A 147 -18.25 1.37 9.85
C PRO A 147 -17.15 1.37 8.79
N THR A 148 -16.96 2.50 8.11
CA THR A 148 -15.95 2.68 7.04
C THR A 148 -14.53 2.32 7.52
N GLY A 149 -14.14 2.72 8.73
CA GLY A 149 -12.84 2.37 9.31
C GLY A 149 -12.63 0.85 9.39
N LYS A 150 -13.64 0.09 9.84
CA LYS A 150 -13.57 -1.38 9.81
C LYS A 150 -13.54 -1.96 8.40
N ALA A 151 -14.28 -1.37 7.45
CA ALA A 151 -14.24 -1.79 6.06
C ALA A 151 -12.84 -1.62 5.44
N ARG A 152 -12.09 -0.57 5.80
CA ARG A 152 -10.68 -0.39 5.42
C ARG A 152 -9.78 -1.50 6.00
N LEU A 153 -10.03 -1.92 7.24
CA LEU A 153 -9.32 -3.05 7.81
C LEU A 153 -9.64 -4.39 7.09
N VAL A 154 -10.87 -4.55 6.59
CA VAL A 154 -11.23 -5.74 5.77
C VAL A 154 -10.44 -5.74 4.44
N GLU A 155 -10.26 -4.59 3.76
CA GLU A 155 -9.40 -4.51 2.57
C GLU A 155 -7.96 -4.90 2.88
N LEU A 156 -7.41 -4.38 3.99
CA LEU A 156 -6.08 -4.76 4.45
C LEU A 156 -5.99 -6.26 4.73
N ALA A 157 -6.97 -6.81 5.45
CA ALA A 157 -7.06 -8.24 5.77
C ALA A 157 -7.10 -9.12 4.50
N ARG A 158 -7.86 -8.72 3.48
CA ARG A 158 -7.88 -9.40 2.17
C ARG A 158 -6.52 -9.37 1.48
N SER A 159 -5.80 -8.25 1.58
CA SER A 159 -4.44 -8.15 1.04
C SER A 159 -3.48 -9.07 1.78
N LEU A 160 -3.58 -9.17 3.12
CA LEU A 160 -2.76 -10.05 3.96
C LEU A 160 -2.95 -11.53 3.64
N MET A 161 -4.16 -11.96 3.22
CA MET A 161 -4.41 -13.33 2.79
C MET A 161 -3.55 -13.78 1.61
N GLN A 162 -3.02 -12.85 0.81
CA GLN A 162 -2.16 -13.13 -0.34
C GLN A 162 -0.68 -13.37 0.05
N ASP A 163 -0.30 -13.32 1.34
CA ASP A 163 1.09 -13.35 1.84
C ASP A 163 1.97 -12.30 1.15
N PRO A 164 1.59 -11.04 1.19
CA PRO A 164 2.38 -9.99 0.55
C PRO A 164 3.70 -9.82 1.29
N LYS A 165 4.74 -9.49 0.52
CA LYS A 165 6.03 -9.01 1.05
C LYS A 165 6.09 -7.50 1.11
N LEU A 166 5.32 -6.85 0.23
CA LEU A 166 5.11 -5.41 0.17
C LEU A 166 3.63 -5.14 -0.06
N ILE A 167 3.06 -4.25 0.75
CA ILE A 167 1.69 -3.74 0.57
C ILE A 167 1.76 -2.27 0.18
N LEU A 168 1.07 -1.92 -0.91
CA LEU A 168 0.79 -0.54 -1.30
C LEU A 168 -0.53 -0.12 -0.67
N LEU A 169 -0.53 0.91 0.15
CA LEU A 169 -1.72 1.47 0.78
C LEU A 169 -1.99 2.87 0.20
N ASP A 170 -3.14 3.04 -0.41
CA ASP A 170 -3.55 4.27 -1.10
C ASP A 170 -4.64 4.98 -0.29
N GLU A 171 -4.25 5.99 0.51
CA GLU A 171 -5.08 6.79 1.42
C GLU A 171 -5.96 5.92 2.35
N PRO A 172 -5.37 4.97 3.09
CA PRO A 172 -6.15 4.01 3.87
C PRO A 172 -6.88 4.63 5.06
N ALA A 173 -6.45 5.80 5.57
CA ALA A 173 -7.09 6.50 6.67
C ALA A 173 -8.26 7.42 6.23
N SER A 174 -8.51 7.51 4.92
CA SER A 174 -9.58 8.37 4.40
C SER A 174 -10.95 8.03 4.98
N GLY A 175 -11.61 9.02 5.62
CA GLY A 175 -12.91 8.88 6.25
C GLY A 175 -12.89 8.27 7.65
N GLN A 176 -11.74 8.11 8.27
CA GLN A 176 -11.57 7.70 9.66
C GLN A 176 -11.46 8.92 10.59
N ASN A 177 -11.83 8.75 11.86
CA ASN A 177 -11.54 9.71 12.90
C ASN A 177 -10.13 9.49 13.48
N ASP A 178 -9.66 10.43 14.33
CA ASP A 178 -8.29 10.39 14.88
C ASP A 178 -7.99 9.10 15.65
N LEU A 179 -8.98 8.54 16.38
CA LEU A 179 -8.81 7.30 17.14
C LEU A 179 -8.66 6.11 16.20
N GLU A 180 -9.53 5.99 15.20
CA GLU A 180 -9.48 4.93 14.18
C GLU A 180 -8.16 5.01 13.39
N THR A 181 -7.70 6.22 13.04
CA THR A 181 -6.42 6.46 12.36
C THR A 181 -5.24 6.00 13.22
N ALA A 182 -5.26 6.31 14.52
CA ALA A 182 -4.21 5.86 15.44
C ALA A 182 -4.20 4.33 15.61
N GLU A 183 -5.37 3.69 15.74
CA GLU A 183 -5.50 2.23 15.80
C GLU A 183 -5.00 1.59 14.50
N PHE A 184 -5.36 2.14 13.35
CA PHE A 184 -4.87 1.69 12.05
C PHE A 184 -3.34 1.78 11.98
N GLY A 185 -2.75 2.88 12.43
CA GLY A 185 -1.29 3.06 12.50
C GLY A 185 -0.61 1.98 13.36
N GLN A 186 -1.19 1.62 14.50
CA GLN A 186 -0.66 0.53 15.34
C GLN A 186 -0.70 -0.83 14.63
N ILE A 187 -1.73 -1.09 13.82
CA ILE A 187 -1.81 -2.31 13.02
C ILE A 187 -0.68 -2.33 11.98
N LEU A 188 -0.42 -1.21 11.28
CA LEU A 188 0.68 -1.12 10.32
C LEU A 188 2.04 -1.42 10.98
N GLN A 189 2.28 -0.86 12.17
CA GLN A 189 3.51 -1.13 12.94
C GLN A 189 3.63 -2.58 13.40
N LYS A 190 2.51 -3.26 13.71
CA LYS A 190 2.52 -4.70 14.00
C LYS A 190 2.89 -5.52 12.76
N LEU A 191 2.34 -5.16 11.59
CA LEU A 191 2.62 -5.84 10.33
C LEU A 191 4.11 -5.75 9.95
N THR A 192 4.77 -4.62 10.18
CA THR A 192 6.21 -4.51 9.91
C THR A 192 7.06 -5.36 10.85
N LYS A 193 6.65 -5.54 12.12
CA LYS A 193 7.30 -6.48 13.05
C LYS A 193 7.17 -7.93 12.60
N GLU A 194 6.10 -8.28 11.87
CA GLU A 194 5.92 -9.58 11.20
C GLU A 194 6.67 -9.69 9.86
N GLY A 195 7.48 -8.68 9.50
CA GLY A 195 8.31 -8.66 8.31
C GLY A 195 7.64 -8.18 7.03
N ILE A 196 6.42 -7.65 7.11
CA ILE A 196 5.70 -7.07 5.96
C ILE A 196 6.24 -5.65 5.72
N THR A 197 6.56 -5.34 4.49
CA THR A 197 6.95 -3.99 4.07
C THR A 197 5.71 -3.20 3.67
N ILE A 198 5.65 -1.92 4.01
CA ILE A 198 4.52 -1.06 3.70
C ILE A 198 5.00 0.16 2.92
N PHE A 199 4.32 0.45 1.81
CA PHE A 199 4.47 1.69 1.08
C PHE A 199 3.13 2.42 1.08
N LEU A 200 3.10 3.56 1.77
CA LEU A 200 1.90 4.30 2.15
C LEU A 200 1.81 5.62 1.37
N VAL A 201 0.73 5.85 0.63
CA VAL A 201 0.35 7.19 0.17
C VAL A 201 -0.69 7.73 1.13
N GLU A 202 -0.42 8.89 1.71
CA GLU A 202 -1.33 9.57 2.63
C GLU A 202 -1.20 11.10 2.51
N HIS A 203 -2.29 11.77 2.86
CA HIS A 203 -2.35 13.21 3.03
C HIS A 203 -2.53 13.61 4.52
N ASP A 204 -2.92 12.68 5.38
CA ASP A 204 -2.92 12.86 6.82
C ASP A 204 -1.49 12.81 7.35
N MET A 205 -0.93 14.01 7.60
CA MET A 205 0.43 14.16 8.10
C MET A 205 0.60 13.57 9.50
N SER A 206 -0.46 13.52 10.32
CA SER A 206 -0.38 12.95 11.68
C SER A 206 -0.12 11.45 11.63
N LEU A 207 -0.81 10.72 10.76
CA LEU A 207 -0.55 9.30 10.52
C LEU A 207 0.86 9.10 9.96
N VAL A 208 1.23 9.84 8.89
CA VAL A 208 2.55 9.70 8.24
C VAL A 208 3.67 9.88 9.27
N MET A 209 3.62 10.97 10.05
CA MET A 209 4.66 11.26 11.05
C MET A 209 4.70 10.25 12.20
N SER A 210 3.58 9.61 12.53
CA SER A 210 3.51 8.64 13.62
C SER A 210 3.97 7.23 13.26
N VAL A 211 3.90 6.84 11.97
CA VAL A 211 4.15 5.45 11.58
C VAL A 211 5.29 5.26 10.59
N CYS A 212 5.65 6.27 9.76
CA CYS A 212 6.65 6.10 8.72
C CYS A 212 8.09 6.15 9.27
N ASP A 213 8.92 5.22 8.83
CA ASP A 213 10.36 5.22 9.08
C ASP A 213 11.11 6.15 8.11
N HIS A 214 10.57 6.32 6.91
CA HIS A 214 11.12 7.15 5.84
C HIS A 214 10.01 7.72 4.97
N VAL A 215 10.19 8.92 4.46
CA VAL A 215 9.19 9.62 3.65
C VAL A 215 9.84 10.19 2.39
N HIS A 216 9.22 9.93 1.23
CA HIS A 216 9.51 10.61 -0.03
C HIS A 216 8.45 11.66 -0.31
N VAL A 217 8.85 12.81 -0.79
CA VAL A 217 7.94 13.91 -1.17
C VAL A 217 7.95 14.08 -2.68
N LEU A 218 6.79 13.88 -3.28
CA LEU A 218 6.57 14.03 -4.72
C LEU A 218 5.87 15.36 -4.99
N ASP A 219 6.40 16.14 -5.93
CA ASP A 219 5.77 17.35 -6.43
C ASP A 219 6.02 17.51 -7.93
N PHE A 220 4.99 17.88 -8.69
CA PHE A 220 5.03 17.99 -10.15
C PHE A 220 5.75 16.81 -10.83
N GLY A 221 5.47 15.58 -10.39
CA GLY A 221 6.04 14.36 -10.96
C GLY A 221 7.49 14.06 -10.60
N SER A 222 8.12 14.82 -9.70
CA SER A 222 9.52 14.64 -9.30
C SER A 222 9.67 14.52 -7.79
N ILE A 223 10.64 13.72 -7.30
CA ILE A 223 10.98 13.68 -5.87
C ILE A 223 11.72 14.98 -5.53
N ILE A 224 11.14 15.78 -4.62
CA ILE A 224 11.70 17.06 -4.16
C ILE A 224 12.44 16.95 -2.83
N ALA A 225 12.12 15.95 -2.03
CA ALA A 225 12.78 15.64 -0.75
C ALA A 225 12.57 14.17 -0.39
N ASP A 226 13.49 13.61 0.39
CA ASP A 226 13.37 12.31 1.04
C ASP A 226 14.18 12.31 2.34
N GLY A 227 13.73 11.55 3.33
CA GLY A 227 14.38 11.47 4.65
C GLY A 227 13.47 10.91 5.73
N SER A 228 13.91 11.04 6.98
CA SER A 228 13.10 10.75 8.16
C SER A 228 11.92 11.72 8.28
N THR A 229 10.94 11.37 9.09
CA THR A 229 9.77 12.23 9.36
C THR A 229 10.19 13.61 9.90
N ASP A 230 11.18 13.68 10.79
CA ASP A 230 11.67 14.94 11.36
C ASP A 230 12.36 15.84 10.30
N GLU A 231 13.16 15.23 9.41
CA GLU A 231 13.81 15.94 8.32
C GLU A 231 12.79 16.51 7.33
N ILE A 232 11.77 15.74 6.99
CA ILE A 232 10.71 16.18 6.07
C ILE A 232 9.87 17.30 6.67
N GLN A 233 9.50 17.20 7.97
CA GLN A 233 8.70 18.23 8.65
C GLN A 233 9.40 19.59 8.69
N SER A 234 10.73 19.61 8.79
CA SER A 234 11.54 20.83 8.83
C SER A 234 12.02 21.31 7.46
N ASN A 235 11.74 20.57 6.41
CA ASN A 235 12.25 20.86 5.06
C ASN A 235 11.47 22.00 4.40
N LYS A 236 12.17 23.13 4.13
CA LYS A 236 11.57 24.33 3.56
C LYS A 236 10.91 24.05 2.18
N ARG A 237 11.52 23.23 1.32
CA ARG A 237 10.94 22.89 0.01
C ARG A 237 9.60 22.15 0.15
N VAL A 238 9.49 21.30 1.15
CA VAL A 238 8.25 20.57 1.45
C VAL A 238 7.18 21.54 1.93
N ILE A 239 7.51 22.42 2.87
CA ILE A 239 6.59 23.46 3.36
C ILE A 239 6.09 24.34 2.22
N ASP A 240 7.00 24.83 1.38
CA ASP A 240 6.67 25.70 0.23
C ASP A 240 5.76 24.98 -0.79
N ALA A 241 5.97 23.66 -1.05
CA ALA A 241 5.14 22.89 -1.97
C ALA A 241 3.69 22.74 -1.47
N TYR A 242 3.48 22.62 -0.17
CA TYR A 242 2.12 22.54 0.42
C TYR A 242 1.46 23.93 0.52
N LEU A 243 2.19 24.98 0.87
CA LEU A 243 1.65 26.36 0.94
C LEU A 243 1.35 26.94 -0.45
N GLY A 244 2.12 26.57 -1.47
CA GLY A 244 1.93 27.01 -2.85
C GLY A 244 0.74 26.37 -3.56
N SER A 245 0.18 25.29 -3.04
CA SER A 245 -0.97 24.56 -3.61
C SER A 245 -2.35 25.07 -3.17
N GLU A 246 -2.40 26.04 -2.26
CA GLU A 246 -3.64 26.67 -1.76
C GLU A 246 -4.06 27.94 -2.53
N GLN A 247 -3.50 28.20 -3.74
CA GLN A 247 -3.89 29.32 -4.58
C GLN A 247 -4.69 28.91 -5.81
#